data_72a848e1e8c9ee48892f2df9dd03f3f9
#
_entry.id   72a848e1e8c9ee48892f2df9dd03f3f9
#
_cell.length_a   1.000
_cell.length_b   1.000
_cell.length_c   1.000
_cell.angle_alpha   90.00
_cell.angle_beta   90.00
_cell.angle_gamma   90.00
#
_symmetry.space_group_name_H-M   'P 1'
#
loop_
_entity.id
_entity.type
_entity.pdbx_description
1 polymer ?
#
loop_
_entity_poly.entity_id
_entity_poly.type
_entity_poly.pdbx_seq_one_letter_code
_entity_poly.pdbx_strand_id
1 'polypeptide(L)'
;MKYLISQTFCQRLLTSVAVAGLFGLAVLPVQADETCASPYMPKITGQEDFVYIWTLGVEGLGDAQDKLVTVDVNPKSAHYGKVVNSLSVGGRNEAHHSDFTDDRKYLWAGGLDTSKIFIFDVYSDPAKPKLHKVISDFVAKSGGVVGPHSLYALPGRMLITGLSNNKDHGGRTAVVEYNNAGDYVATSWLPTDSDLRGASKTGQYADGYNYDVRALPRRNVLLTSSFTGWSNYMMDFGKMLADPEAMKRFGNTVVQWDLQTLQPKKVFDVPGAPLEIRCAWGNEHHYCFTSTALTSKIWLIYEDNKGEWQAKAVADIGDPGKVPLPVDISIASDDKTLWVNTFMDGKTRAFDISDAFNPKQVFEQKIGAQVNMVSSSWDGKRLYYTSSLLANWDKKGADNEQFFKAYSWDGKNLSQQFAIDFTKEKLGRAHQMRFGAYSLYAQSAK
;
A
#
# COMPACT_ATOMS: atom_id res chain seq x y z
N MET A 1 17.13 83.50 7.52
CA MET A 1 18.59 83.71 7.76
C MET A 1 19.25 82.42 7.19
N LYS A 2 19.69 82.44 5.91
CA LYS A 2 21.07 82.66 5.44
C LYS A 2 22.05 81.72 6.19
N TYR A 3 22.80 80.73 5.62
CA TYR A 3 23.70 80.68 4.46
C TYR A 3 23.90 79.17 4.09
N LEU A 4 23.89 78.62 2.91
CA LEU A 4 24.75 78.72 1.75
C LEU A 4 26.19 78.13 1.90
N ILE A 5 26.45 77.18 0.97
CA ILE A 5 27.70 76.81 0.25
C ILE A 5 28.63 75.82 1.01
N SER A 6 29.12 74.73 0.42
CA SER A 6 29.92 74.63 -0.79
C SER A 6 30.13 73.15 -1.24
N GLN A 7 30.20 72.96 -2.53
CA GLN A 7 30.67 71.74 -3.23
C GLN A 7 32.15 71.46 -2.99
N THR A 8 32.55 70.22 -3.02
CA THR A 8 33.80 69.86 -3.75
C THR A 8 33.72 68.37 -4.17
N PHE A 9 33.99 68.16 -5.44
CA PHE A 9 34.20 66.96 -6.20
C PHE A 9 35.33 66.07 -5.62
N CYS A 10 35.13 64.75 -5.63
CA CYS A 10 36.20 63.81 -5.94
C CYS A 10 35.62 62.50 -6.49
N GLN A 11 35.78 62.28 -7.79
CA GLN A 11 35.60 61.05 -8.48
C GLN A 11 36.61 59.99 -7.99
N ARG A 12 36.13 58.81 -7.59
CA ARG A 12 36.90 57.58 -7.69
C ARG A 12 35.99 56.51 -8.31
N LEU A 13 36.33 56.08 -9.50
CA LEU A 13 35.88 54.85 -10.13
C LEU A 13 36.23 53.68 -9.19
N LEU A 14 35.26 52.91 -8.82
CA LEU A 14 35.43 51.55 -8.35
C LEU A 14 34.51 50.66 -9.19
N THR A 15 35.15 49.93 -10.09
CA THR A 15 34.55 48.81 -10.85
C THR A 15 34.11 47.71 -9.93
N SER A 16 32.83 47.62 -9.69
CA SER A 16 32.22 46.46 -8.99
C SER A 16 31.92 45.38 -10.03
N VAL A 17 32.71 44.33 -10.05
CA VAL A 17 32.44 43.09 -10.75
C VAL A 17 31.28 42.39 -10.02
N ALA A 18 30.08 42.46 -10.55
CA ALA A 18 28.96 41.66 -10.10
C ALA A 18 29.19 40.21 -10.54
N VAL A 19 29.69 39.38 -9.64
CA VAL A 19 29.62 37.91 -9.81
C VAL A 19 28.20 37.52 -9.53
N ALA A 20 27.39 37.39 -10.56
CA ALA A 20 26.10 36.70 -10.51
C ALA A 20 26.36 35.21 -10.29
N GLY A 21 26.43 34.80 -9.03
CA GLY A 21 26.37 33.41 -8.65
C GLY A 21 24.99 32.85 -9.03
N LEU A 22 24.90 32.17 -10.19
CA LEU A 22 23.82 31.25 -10.48
C LEU A 22 23.89 30.12 -9.45
N PHE A 23 23.20 30.29 -8.34
CA PHE A 23 22.76 29.14 -7.56
C PHE A 23 21.70 28.43 -8.40
N GLY A 24 22.14 27.55 -9.30
CA GLY A 24 21.31 26.49 -9.81
C GLY A 24 20.83 25.66 -8.61
N LEU A 25 19.60 25.88 -8.17
CA LEU A 25 18.90 24.93 -7.36
C LEU A 25 18.85 23.65 -8.19
N ALA A 26 19.82 22.78 -7.99
CA ALA A 26 19.70 21.40 -8.43
C ALA A 26 18.50 20.86 -7.66
N VAL A 27 17.34 20.82 -8.33
CA VAL A 27 16.21 20.01 -7.90
C VAL A 27 16.74 18.58 -7.95
N LEU A 28 17.24 18.09 -6.82
CA LEU A 28 17.56 16.69 -6.67
C LEU A 28 16.23 15.94 -6.94
N PRO A 29 16.20 15.01 -7.88
CA PRO A 29 15.01 14.23 -8.09
C PRO A 29 14.69 13.54 -6.76
N VAL A 30 13.50 13.76 -6.25
CA VAL A 30 12.98 13.04 -5.08
C VAL A 30 12.85 11.60 -5.54
N GLN A 31 13.76 10.76 -5.09
CA GLN A 31 13.80 9.36 -5.46
C GLN A 31 13.12 8.54 -4.35
N ALA A 32 12.26 7.63 -4.72
CA ALA A 32 11.44 6.84 -3.83
C ALA A 32 11.74 5.34 -4.02
N ASP A 33 11.36 4.47 -3.09
CA ASP A 33 11.67 3.04 -3.20
C ASP A 33 10.48 2.20 -3.71
N GLU A 34 9.56 1.81 -2.86
CA GLU A 34 8.40 1.02 -3.29
C GLU A 34 7.24 1.92 -3.73
N THR A 35 6.63 1.59 -4.85
CA THR A 35 5.54 2.39 -5.40
C THR A 35 4.23 2.30 -4.60
N CYS A 36 4.17 1.41 -3.59
CA CYS A 36 3.02 1.29 -2.70
C CYS A 36 3.23 2.01 -1.35
N ALA A 37 4.44 2.55 -1.08
CA ALA A 37 4.75 3.21 0.18
C ALA A 37 4.08 4.60 0.31
N SER A 38 4.02 5.09 1.53
CA SER A 38 3.53 6.45 1.78
C SER A 38 4.48 7.51 1.19
N PRO A 39 3.96 8.60 0.60
CA PRO A 39 4.79 9.69 0.06
C PRO A 39 5.60 10.43 1.12
N TYR A 40 5.33 10.19 2.40
CA TYR A 40 6.08 10.79 3.51
C TYR A 40 7.35 10.01 3.90
N MET A 41 7.50 8.78 3.42
CA MET A 41 8.66 7.94 3.74
C MET A 41 9.91 8.34 2.94
N PRO A 42 11.13 8.23 3.50
CA PRO A 42 12.35 8.27 2.72
C PRO A 42 12.40 7.11 1.73
N LYS A 43 13.08 7.30 0.63
CA LYS A 43 13.05 6.44 -0.54
C LYS A 43 14.37 5.71 -0.74
N ILE A 44 14.32 4.43 -1.18
CA ILE A 44 15.51 3.67 -1.57
C ILE A 44 15.93 4.14 -2.96
N THR A 45 17.15 4.67 -3.05
CA THR A 45 17.71 5.08 -4.33
C THR A 45 18.55 3.94 -4.92
N GLY A 46 18.03 3.29 -5.96
CA GLY A 46 18.70 2.21 -6.65
C GLY A 46 18.23 0.82 -6.21
N GLN A 47 19.17 -0.05 -5.83
CA GLN A 47 18.89 -1.44 -5.49
C GLN A 47 18.50 -1.59 -4.02
N GLU A 48 17.44 -2.31 -3.75
CA GLU A 48 17.06 -2.78 -2.42
C GLU A 48 18.07 -3.82 -1.93
N ASP A 49 18.33 -3.86 -0.62
CA ASP A 49 19.14 -4.91 -0.01
C ASP A 49 18.27 -6.08 0.46
N PHE A 50 17.08 -5.77 0.98
CA PHE A 50 16.20 -6.77 1.57
C PHE A 50 14.75 -6.59 1.11
N VAL A 51 14.02 -7.72 1.13
CA VAL A 51 12.56 -7.74 1.12
C VAL A 51 12.08 -8.43 2.38
N TYR A 52 11.23 -7.73 3.13
CA TYR A 52 10.51 -8.26 4.30
C TYR A 52 9.16 -8.79 3.84
N ILE A 53 8.89 -10.05 4.11
CA ILE A 53 7.65 -10.72 3.71
C ILE A 53 6.88 -11.09 4.97
N TRP A 54 5.70 -10.52 5.14
CA TRP A 54 4.78 -10.89 6.21
C TRP A 54 4.05 -12.16 5.79
N THR A 55 4.27 -13.24 6.53
CA THR A 55 4.00 -14.60 6.09
C THR A 55 3.04 -15.28 7.05
N LEU A 56 1.98 -15.84 6.48
CA LEU A 56 0.94 -16.56 7.18
C LEU A 56 1.40 -17.97 7.56
N GLY A 57 1.26 -18.34 8.82
CA GLY A 57 1.44 -19.69 9.32
C GLY A 57 0.27 -20.59 8.95
N VAL A 58 0.54 -21.75 8.39
CA VAL A 58 -0.48 -22.72 7.98
C VAL A 58 -0.07 -24.11 8.45
N GLU A 59 -1.00 -24.87 9.03
CA GLU A 59 -0.77 -26.25 9.44
C GLU A 59 -0.27 -27.09 8.25
N GLY A 60 0.79 -27.87 8.48
CA GLY A 60 1.45 -28.66 7.46
C GLY A 60 2.49 -27.90 6.60
N LEU A 61 2.60 -26.57 6.75
CA LEU A 61 3.61 -25.76 6.06
C LEU A 61 4.56 -25.11 7.07
N GLY A 62 5.44 -25.89 7.68
CA GLY A 62 6.40 -25.43 8.68
C GLY A 62 5.85 -25.54 10.10
N ASP A 63 6.10 -24.51 10.92
CA ASP A 63 5.73 -24.46 12.35
C ASP A 63 4.30 -23.93 12.59
N ALA A 64 3.54 -23.68 11.54
CA ALA A 64 2.19 -23.11 11.58
C ALA A 64 2.07 -21.73 12.28
N GLN A 65 3.17 -20.98 12.35
CA GLN A 65 3.22 -19.67 12.99
C GLN A 65 3.43 -18.56 11.96
N ASP A 66 2.77 -17.42 12.16
CA ASP A 66 3.05 -16.23 11.39
C ASP A 66 4.46 -15.72 11.67
N LYS A 67 5.11 -15.21 10.63
CA LYS A 67 6.51 -14.79 10.72
C LYS A 67 6.86 -13.67 9.76
N LEU A 68 7.84 -12.87 10.13
CA LEU A 68 8.51 -11.95 9.23
C LEU A 68 9.72 -12.66 8.60
N VAL A 69 9.64 -12.90 7.29
CA VAL A 69 10.74 -13.50 6.51
C VAL A 69 11.53 -12.39 5.84
N THR A 70 12.86 -12.40 5.99
CA THR A 70 13.77 -11.46 5.32
C THR A 70 14.51 -12.18 4.22
N VAL A 71 14.40 -11.67 2.99
CA VAL A 71 15.11 -12.17 1.82
C VAL A 71 16.14 -11.15 1.37
N ASP A 72 17.37 -11.61 1.13
CA ASP A 72 18.42 -10.80 0.51
C ASP A 72 18.16 -10.68 -0.99
N VAL A 73 17.98 -9.46 -1.47
CA VAL A 73 17.69 -9.15 -2.89
C VAL A 73 18.77 -8.29 -3.54
N ASN A 74 19.91 -8.07 -2.85
CA ASN A 74 21.03 -7.36 -3.41
C ASN A 74 21.86 -8.29 -4.30
N PRO A 75 21.92 -8.09 -5.63
CA PRO A 75 22.64 -8.99 -6.55
C PRO A 75 24.16 -9.02 -6.32
N LYS A 76 24.69 -8.11 -5.49
CA LYS A 76 26.11 -8.10 -5.10
C LYS A 76 26.38 -8.93 -3.83
N SER A 77 25.32 -9.39 -3.16
CA SER A 77 25.44 -10.19 -1.95
C SER A 77 25.71 -11.67 -2.26
N ALA A 78 26.50 -12.33 -1.41
CA ALA A 78 26.67 -13.79 -1.45
C ALA A 78 25.37 -14.56 -1.09
N HIS A 79 24.38 -13.86 -0.53
CA HIS A 79 23.08 -14.41 -0.12
C HIS A 79 21.94 -14.01 -1.06
N TYR A 80 22.25 -13.45 -2.23
CA TYR A 80 21.25 -13.04 -3.21
C TYR A 80 20.23 -14.15 -3.49
N GLY A 81 18.95 -13.80 -3.39
CA GLY A 81 17.82 -14.70 -3.61
C GLY A 81 17.61 -15.74 -2.50
N LYS A 82 18.17 -15.54 -1.30
CA LYS A 82 18.04 -16.45 -0.17
C LYS A 82 17.34 -15.80 1.02
N VAL A 83 16.64 -16.63 1.79
CA VAL A 83 16.14 -16.24 3.11
C VAL A 83 17.33 -16.09 4.06
N VAL A 84 17.48 -14.91 4.66
CA VAL A 84 18.56 -14.59 5.62
C VAL A 84 18.06 -14.49 7.06
N ASN A 85 16.76 -14.34 7.25
CA ASN A 85 16.13 -14.36 8.56
C ASN A 85 14.65 -14.80 8.47
N SER A 86 14.16 -15.43 9.53
CA SER A 86 12.75 -15.80 9.70
C SER A 86 12.39 -15.65 11.18
N LEU A 87 11.55 -14.67 11.49
CA LEU A 87 11.20 -14.30 12.85
C LEU A 87 9.72 -14.62 13.11
N SER A 88 9.43 -15.67 13.86
CA SER A 88 8.08 -16.02 14.31
C SER A 88 7.56 -15.05 15.38
N VAL A 89 6.24 -14.77 15.32
CA VAL A 89 5.55 -13.94 16.33
C VAL A 89 4.71 -14.77 17.32
N GLY A 90 4.76 -16.10 17.21
CA GLY A 90 4.00 -17.02 18.05
C GLY A 90 2.54 -17.17 17.60
N GLY A 91 2.18 -18.38 17.15
CA GLY A 91 0.85 -18.70 16.69
C GLY A 91 0.46 -18.13 15.32
N ARG A 92 -0.73 -18.51 14.87
CA ARG A 92 -1.37 -18.00 13.67
C ARG A 92 -2.24 -16.78 14.01
N ASN A 93 -2.07 -15.71 13.26
CA ASN A 93 -2.80 -14.45 13.43
C ASN A 93 -3.50 -14.02 12.14
N GLU A 94 -3.37 -14.76 11.05
CA GLU A 94 -3.71 -14.39 9.67
C GLU A 94 -2.87 -13.19 9.23
N ALA A 95 -1.56 -13.41 9.06
CA ALA A 95 -0.61 -12.40 8.57
C ALA A 95 -1.05 -11.85 7.22
N HIS A 96 -1.22 -10.53 7.11
CA HIS A 96 -1.81 -9.93 5.92
C HIS A 96 -1.02 -8.70 5.46
N HIS A 97 -1.36 -7.49 5.89
CA HIS A 97 -0.67 -6.28 5.45
C HIS A 97 0.35 -5.77 6.46
N SER A 98 1.33 -5.03 5.95
CA SER A 98 2.38 -4.37 6.72
C SER A 98 2.76 -3.04 6.07
N ASP A 99 3.26 -2.09 6.86
CA ASP A 99 3.89 -0.88 6.36
C ASP A 99 4.87 -0.31 7.39
N PHE A 100 5.79 0.56 6.94
CA PHE A 100 6.75 1.20 7.83
C PHE A 100 6.18 2.44 8.51
N THR A 101 6.80 2.85 9.61
CA THR A 101 6.69 4.23 10.10
C THR A 101 7.26 5.20 9.05
N ASP A 102 6.87 6.48 9.12
CA ASP A 102 7.32 7.51 8.18
C ASP A 102 8.85 7.67 8.15
N ASP A 103 9.57 7.36 9.24
CA ASP A 103 11.03 7.32 9.32
C ASP A 103 11.64 5.95 8.94
N ARG A 104 10.82 4.96 8.59
CA ARG A 104 11.16 3.57 8.21
C ARG A 104 11.94 2.77 9.26
N LYS A 105 11.98 3.22 10.50
CA LYS A 105 12.69 2.47 11.55
C LYS A 105 11.95 1.24 12.04
N TYR A 106 10.63 1.28 11.97
CA TYR A 106 9.77 0.20 12.42
C TYR A 106 8.85 -0.26 11.30
N LEU A 107 8.78 -1.56 11.11
CA LEU A 107 7.79 -2.22 10.25
C LEU A 107 6.62 -2.68 11.12
N TRP A 108 5.43 -2.20 10.81
CA TRP A 108 4.19 -2.60 11.47
C TRP A 108 3.47 -3.63 10.62
N ALA A 109 2.91 -4.67 11.23
CA ALA A 109 2.25 -5.77 10.53
C ALA A 109 0.98 -6.20 11.26
N GLY A 110 -0.13 -6.28 10.52
CA GLY A 110 -1.44 -6.66 11.03
C GLY A 110 -1.64 -8.18 11.03
N GLY A 111 -2.28 -8.69 12.10
CA GLY A 111 -2.86 -10.02 12.15
C GLY A 111 -4.38 -9.91 12.12
N LEU A 112 -5.01 -10.29 11.00
CA LEU A 112 -6.44 -10.07 10.79
C LEU A 112 -7.31 -10.77 11.82
N ASP A 113 -7.09 -12.08 12.04
CA ASP A 113 -7.93 -12.92 12.91
C ASP A 113 -7.86 -12.50 14.37
N THR A 114 -6.64 -12.16 14.84
CA THR A 114 -6.42 -11.83 16.25
C THR A 114 -6.56 -10.34 16.54
N SER A 115 -6.69 -9.51 15.51
CA SER A 115 -6.68 -8.05 15.61
C SER A 115 -5.48 -7.49 16.37
N LYS A 116 -4.34 -8.20 16.31
CA LYS A 116 -3.06 -7.75 16.87
C LYS A 116 -2.25 -7.01 15.82
N ILE A 117 -1.38 -6.13 16.29
CA ILE A 117 -0.41 -5.45 15.44
C ILE A 117 0.98 -5.73 16.01
N PHE A 118 1.86 -6.20 15.15
CA PHE A 118 3.24 -6.51 15.45
C PHE A 118 4.15 -5.41 14.92
N ILE A 119 5.03 -4.88 15.76
CA ILE A 119 5.96 -3.82 15.41
C ILE A 119 7.38 -4.39 15.46
N PHE A 120 8.07 -4.35 14.34
CA PHE A 120 9.44 -4.87 14.19
C PHE A 120 10.43 -3.71 14.07
N ASP A 121 11.51 -3.77 14.83
CA ASP A 121 12.69 -2.94 14.64
C ASP A 121 13.48 -3.49 13.44
N VAL A 122 13.49 -2.72 12.35
CA VAL A 122 14.24 -2.99 11.12
C VAL A 122 15.44 -2.04 10.95
N TYR A 123 15.57 -1.07 11.85
CA TYR A 123 16.64 -0.08 11.83
C TYR A 123 17.92 -0.61 12.46
N SER A 124 17.82 -1.28 13.61
CA SER A 124 18.99 -1.76 14.36
C SER A 124 19.80 -2.81 13.60
N ASP A 125 19.13 -3.71 12.89
CA ASP A 125 19.73 -4.68 11.97
C ASP A 125 18.75 -5.01 10.85
N PRO A 126 18.86 -4.37 9.68
CA PRO A 126 17.94 -4.59 8.56
C PRO A 126 17.92 -6.03 8.03
N ALA A 127 19.02 -6.76 8.18
CA ALA A 127 19.07 -8.18 7.78
C ALA A 127 18.36 -9.09 8.78
N LYS A 128 18.29 -8.70 10.04
CA LYS A 128 17.73 -9.49 11.15
C LYS A 128 16.80 -8.67 12.03
N PRO A 129 15.63 -8.26 11.53
CA PRO A 129 14.61 -7.56 12.30
C PRO A 129 14.30 -8.23 13.62
N LYS A 130 13.92 -7.45 14.62
CA LYS A 130 13.50 -7.93 15.96
C LYS A 130 12.08 -7.47 16.26
N LEU A 131 11.31 -8.30 16.93
CA LEU A 131 10.02 -7.90 17.46
C LEU A 131 10.23 -6.85 18.56
N HIS A 132 9.70 -5.65 18.35
CA HIS A 132 9.83 -4.51 19.25
C HIS A 132 8.63 -4.39 20.20
N LYS A 133 7.41 -4.45 19.64
CA LYS A 133 6.17 -4.27 20.41
C LYS A 133 5.04 -5.09 19.79
N VAL A 134 4.08 -5.51 20.61
CA VAL A 134 2.79 -6.06 20.14
C VAL A 134 1.67 -5.21 20.73
N ILE A 135 0.79 -4.69 19.86
CA ILE A 135 -0.46 -4.06 20.27
C ILE A 135 -1.52 -5.15 20.28
N SER A 136 -2.01 -5.49 21.46
CA SER A 136 -3.02 -6.55 21.66
C SER A 136 -4.38 -6.03 22.09
N ASP A 137 -4.50 -4.74 22.33
CA ASP A 137 -5.72 -4.06 22.79
C ASP A 137 -6.39 -3.20 21.68
N PHE A 138 -6.04 -3.44 20.42
CA PHE A 138 -6.55 -2.70 19.25
C PHE A 138 -8.08 -2.63 19.26
N VAL A 139 -8.77 -3.76 19.45
CA VAL A 139 -10.24 -3.82 19.46
C VAL A 139 -10.85 -2.95 20.57
N ALA A 140 -10.28 -3.05 21.78
CA ALA A 140 -10.78 -2.30 22.93
C ALA A 140 -10.54 -0.78 22.76
N LYS A 141 -9.36 -0.39 22.32
CA LYS A 141 -8.97 1.01 22.14
C LYS A 141 -9.71 1.68 20.99
N SER A 142 -9.93 0.98 19.90
CA SER A 142 -10.62 1.50 18.73
C SER A 142 -12.15 1.60 18.87
N GLY A 143 -12.72 1.07 19.95
CA GLY A 143 -14.18 1.04 20.14
C GLY A 143 -14.89 -0.12 19.43
N GLY A 144 -14.16 -1.22 19.16
CA GLY A 144 -14.70 -2.46 18.62
C GLY A 144 -14.34 -2.73 17.15
N VAL A 145 -13.41 -1.97 16.56
CA VAL A 145 -12.89 -2.26 15.22
C VAL A 145 -12.07 -3.53 15.26
N VAL A 146 -12.26 -4.42 14.27
CA VAL A 146 -11.54 -5.69 14.12
C VAL A 146 -10.89 -5.80 12.75
N GLY A 147 -9.92 -6.71 12.61
CA GLY A 147 -9.23 -6.99 11.36
C GLY A 147 -8.40 -5.80 10.88
N PRO A 148 -7.30 -5.41 11.57
CA PRO A 148 -6.39 -4.37 11.09
C PRO A 148 -5.79 -4.79 9.75
N HIS A 149 -6.17 -4.09 8.68
CA HIS A 149 -5.84 -4.47 7.31
C HIS A 149 -4.69 -3.63 6.74
N SER A 150 -4.97 -2.50 6.12
CA SER A 150 -3.93 -1.63 5.61
C SER A 150 -3.38 -0.74 6.71
N LEU A 151 -2.04 -0.64 6.74
CA LEU A 151 -1.30 0.28 7.58
C LEU A 151 -0.69 1.33 6.65
N TYR A 152 -0.73 2.60 7.06
CA TYR A 152 -0.28 3.70 6.20
C TYR A 152 0.31 4.83 7.02
N ALA A 153 1.58 5.13 6.79
CA ALA A 153 2.28 6.15 7.53
C ALA A 153 1.88 7.58 7.13
N LEU A 154 1.65 8.39 8.14
CA LEU A 154 1.68 9.86 8.06
C LEU A 154 2.80 10.36 8.97
N PRO A 155 3.24 11.63 8.88
CA PRO A 155 4.28 12.16 9.75
C PRO A 155 3.98 11.93 11.24
N GLY A 156 4.81 11.09 11.90
CA GLY A 156 4.70 10.76 13.32
C GLY A 156 3.55 9.83 13.71
N ARG A 157 2.83 9.24 12.76
CA ARG A 157 1.64 8.42 13.05
C ARG A 157 1.34 7.39 11.97
N MET A 158 0.59 6.36 12.37
CA MET A 158 0.13 5.28 11.52
C MET A 158 -1.39 5.28 11.44
N LEU A 159 -1.95 5.30 10.25
CA LEU A 159 -3.36 5.02 9.99
C LEU A 159 -3.55 3.53 9.73
N ILE A 160 -4.60 2.95 10.28
CA ILE A 160 -4.91 1.53 10.16
C ILE A 160 -6.38 1.39 9.79
N THR A 161 -6.67 0.74 8.67
CA THR A 161 -8.05 0.37 8.33
C THR A 161 -8.45 -0.89 9.07
N GLY A 162 -9.66 -0.91 9.62
CA GLY A 162 -10.24 -2.12 10.19
C GLY A 162 -11.32 -2.67 9.27
N LEU A 163 -11.26 -3.94 8.95
CA LEU A 163 -12.20 -4.57 8.02
C LEU A 163 -13.65 -4.49 8.48
N SER A 164 -13.90 -4.55 9.81
CA SER A 164 -15.23 -4.58 10.38
C SER A 164 -15.24 -4.16 11.85
N ASN A 165 -16.25 -4.55 12.60
CA ASN A 165 -16.33 -4.34 14.04
C ASN A 165 -16.74 -5.64 14.76
N ASN A 166 -16.53 -5.68 16.08
CA ASN A 166 -16.75 -6.86 16.91
C ASN A 166 -18.22 -7.11 17.29
N LYS A 167 -19.16 -6.28 16.84
CA LYS A 167 -20.60 -6.49 17.13
C LYS A 167 -21.29 -7.32 16.06
N ASP A 168 -21.09 -6.98 14.82
CA ASP A 168 -21.84 -7.57 13.69
C ASP A 168 -20.95 -8.21 12.63
N HIS A 169 -19.62 -8.08 12.72
CA HIS A 169 -18.66 -8.68 11.79
C HIS A 169 -18.95 -8.39 10.30
N GLY A 170 -19.55 -7.29 9.99
CA GLY A 170 -19.91 -6.95 8.60
C GLY A 170 -20.53 -5.58 8.49
N GLY A 171 -20.53 -4.82 9.58
CA GLY A 171 -21.08 -3.50 9.61
C GLY A 171 -20.02 -2.42 9.80
N ARG A 172 -20.41 -1.39 10.49
CA ARG A 172 -19.66 -0.17 10.72
C ARG A 172 -18.21 -0.38 11.15
N THR A 173 -17.27 0.20 10.41
CA THR A 173 -15.84 0.19 10.71
C THR A 173 -15.21 1.59 10.60
N ALA A 174 -13.89 1.69 10.72
CA ALA A 174 -13.18 2.95 10.87
C ALA A 174 -11.76 2.92 10.31
N VAL A 175 -11.16 4.11 10.23
CA VAL A 175 -9.72 4.32 10.22
C VAL A 175 -9.29 4.59 11.66
N VAL A 176 -8.32 3.82 12.16
CA VAL A 176 -7.78 3.93 13.51
C VAL A 176 -6.38 4.53 13.45
N GLU A 177 -6.10 5.48 14.33
CA GLU A 177 -4.83 6.21 14.36
C GLU A 177 -4.01 5.85 15.61
N TYR A 178 -2.73 5.56 15.39
CA TYR A 178 -1.70 5.39 16.41
C TYR A 178 -0.53 6.33 16.14
N ASN A 179 0.20 6.71 17.19
CA ASN A 179 1.49 7.37 17.01
C ASN A 179 2.60 6.33 16.68
N ASN A 180 3.78 6.78 16.26
CA ASN A 180 4.89 5.87 15.92
C ASN A 180 5.40 5.03 17.10
N ALA A 181 5.09 5.42 18.34
CA ALA A 181 5.40 4.63 19.54
C ALA A 181 4.40 3.49 19.81
N GLY A 182 3.34 3.41 18.99
CA GLY A 182 2.27 2.43 19.15
C GLY A 182 1.30 2.75 20.26
N ASP A 183 1.03 4.03 20.53
CA ASP A 183 -0.01 4.47 21.43
C ASP A 183 -1.22 4.92 20.60
N TYR A 184 -2.41 4.50 21.03
CA TYR A 184 -3.67 4.85 20.40
C TYR A 184 -3.92 6.37 20.45
N VAL A 185 -4.38 6.94 19.35
CA VAL A 185 -4.71 8.37 19.21
C VAL A 185 -6.21 8.57 19.03
N ALA A 186 -6.80 8.00 17.97
CA ALA A 186 -8.20 8.26 17.61
C ALA A 186 -8.81 7.14 16.75
N THR A 187 -10.14 7.16 16.65
CA THR A 187 -10.92 6.35 15.70
C THR A 187 -11.83 7.25 14.89
N SER A 188 -11.67 7.24 13.57
CA SER A 188 -12.48 7.98 12.62
C SER A 188 -13.40 7.02 11.87
N TRP A 189 -14.71 7.08 12.18
CA TRP A 189 -15.70 6.15 11.67
C TRP A 189 -16.09 6.45 10.23
N LEU A 190 -16.32 5.39 9.43
CA LEU A 190 -16.92 5.50 8.11
C LEU A 190 -18.35 6.05 8.21
N PRO A 191 -18.80 6.86 7.25
CA PRO A 191 -20.15 7.42 7.21
C PRO A 191 -21.16 6.37 6.72
N THR A 192 -21.62 5.45 7.58
CA THR A 192 -22.43 4.29 7.19
C THR A 192 -23.94 4.54 7.25
N ASP A 193 -24.41 5.46 8.09
CA ASP A 193 -25.83 5.76 8.30
C ASP A 193 -26.06 7.08 9.05
N SER A 194 -27.28 7.28 9.51
CA SER A 194 -27.68 8.44 10.29
C SER A 194 -26.98 8.59 11.64
N ASP A 195 -26.37 7.51 12.15
CA ASP A 195 -25.65 7.56 13.44
C ASP A 195 -24.33 8.33 13.32
N LEU A 196 -23.81 8.46 12.08
CA LEU A 196 -22.61 9.23 11.77
C LEU A 196 -22.99 10.62 11.23
N ARG A 197 -23.39 11.47 12.12
CA ARG A 197 -23.74 12.86 11.82
C ARG A 197 -22.56 13.60 11.20
N GLY A 198 -22.78 14.20 10.05
CA GLY A 198 -21.74 14.86 9.25
C GLY A 198 -21.19 13.99 8.13
N ALA A 199 -21.73 12.79 7.97
CA ALA A 199 -21.53 11.97 6.79
C ALA A 199 -21.77 12.77 5.52
N SER A 200 -21.19 12.34 4.47
CA SER A 200 -21.02 12.95 3.17
C SER A 200 -22.00 14.09 2.85
N LYS A 201 -21.50 15.20 2.36
CA LYS A 201 -22.31 16.34 1.88
C LYS A 201 -23.28 15.95 0.74
N THR A 202 -23.08 14.78 0.13
CA THR A 202 -23.89 14.25 -0.96
C THR A 202 -25.07 13.40 -0.49
N GLY A 203 -25.19 13.10 0.82
CA GLY A 203 -26.24 12.22 1.36
C GLY A 203 -26.03 10.72 1.02
N GLN A 204 -24.88 10.34 0.47
CA GLN A 204 -24.50 8.94 0.24
C GLN A 204 -23.82 8.37 1.47
N TYR A 205 -24.00 7.07 1.69
CA TYR A 205 -23.41 6.33 2.80
C TYR A 205 -22.45 5.27 2.30
N ALA A 206 -21.39 5.04 3.09
CA ALA A 206 -20.46 3.95 2.84
C ALA A 206 -21.06 2.60 3.23
N ASP A 207 -20.53 1.50 2.67
CA ASP A 207 -20.97 0.14 2.94
C ASP A 207 -20.75 -0.34 4.39
N GLY A 208 -19.88 0.32 5.12
CA GLY A 208 -19.47 -0.14 6.45
C GLY A 208 -18.35 -1.18 6.41
N TYR A 209 -17.77 -1.43 5.27
CA TYR A 209 -16.54 -2.20 5.10
C TYR A 209 -15.38 -1.25 4.80
N ASN A 210 -14.17 -1.61 5.26
CA ASN A 210 -13.00 -0.80 4.99
C ASN A 210 -11.83 -1.72 4.59
N TYR A 211 -11.04 -1.32 3.61
CA TYR A 211 -9.98 -2.16 3.07
C TYR A 211 -8.66 -1.41 2.99
N ASP A 212 -8.48 -0.55 2.02
CA ASP A 212 -7.23 0.19 1.83
C ASP A 212 -7.36 1.68 2.21
N VAL A 213 -6.22 2.33 2.44
CA VAL A 213 -6.13 3.77 2.77
C VAL A 213 -4.93 4.38 2.07
N ARG A 214 -5.16 5.50 1.34
CA ARG A 214 -4.09 6.24 0.65
C ARG A 214 -4.32 7.73 0.70
N ALA A 215 -3.22 8.49 0.75
CA ALA A 215 -3.27 9.94 0.82
C ALA A 215 -2.71 10.62 -0.44
N LEU A 216 -3.34 11.75 -0.77
CA LEU A 216 -2.81 12.78 -1.67
C LEU A 216 -2.56 14.05 -0.83
N PRO A 217 -1.37 14.18 -0.20
CA PRO A 217 -1.12 15.20 0.81
C PRO A 217 -1.32 16.64 0.32
N ARG A 218 -0.90 16.90 -0.92
CA ARG A 218 -1.00 18.24 -1.52
C ARG A 218 -2.43 18.70 -1.81
N ARG A 219 -3.35 17.74 -1.86
CA ARG A 219 -4.79 18.01 -2.06
C ARG A 219 -5.58 17.93 -0.75
N ASN A 220 -4.92 17.63 0.37
CA ASN A 220 -5.58 17.37 1.64
C ASN A 220 -6.66 16.27 1.52
N VAL A 221 -6.36 15.23 0.74
CA VAL A 221 -7.28 14.13 0.48
C VAL A 221 -6.71 12.83 1.03
N LEU A 222 -7.56 12.06 1.70
CA LEU A 222 -7.38 10.66 2.03
C LEU A 222 -8.52 9.88 1.35
N LEU A 223 -8.20 8.70 0.82
CA LEU A 223 -9.19 7.79 0.24
C LEU A 223 -9.16 6.46 0.98
N THR A 224 -10.33 5.87 1.21
CA THR A 224 -10.46 4.50 1.71
C THR A 224 -11.40 3.72 0.81
N SER A 225 -11.07 2.45 0.54
CA SER A 225 -11.90 1.54 -0.23
C SER A 225 -12.65 0.56 0.67
N SER A 226 -13.64 -0.14 0.10
CA SER A 226 -14.39 -1.19 0.78
C SER A 226 -14.32 -2.48 -0.04
N PHE A 227 -14.08 -3.62 0.59
CA PHE A 227 -14.00 -4.88 -0.14
C PHE A 227 -15.15 -5.81 0.21
N THR A 228 -15.20 -6.30 1.46
CA THR A 228 -16.26 -7.23 1.86
C THR A 228 -16.45 -7.25 3.37
N GLY A 229 -17.61 -7.77 3.82
CA GLY A 229 -17.92 -7.95 5.23
C GLY A 229 -17.08 -9.04 5.89
N TRP A 230 -16.87 -8.90 7.21
CA TRP A 230 -16.01 -9.79 8.00
C TRP A 230 -16.35 -11.28 7.86
N SER A 231 -17.64 -11.63 7.83
CA SER A 231 -18.08 -13.01 7.69
C SER A 231 -17.60 -13.69 6.41
N ASN A 232 -17.39 -12.93 5.32
CA ASN A 232 -16.88 -13.49 4.07
C ASN A 232 -15.44 -13.98 4.19
N TYR A 233 -14.60 -13.27 4.96
CA TYR A 233 -13.21 -13.70 5.20
C TYR A 233 -13.11 -15.04 5.93
N MET A 234 -14.13 -15.41 6.70
CA MET A 234 -14.18 -16.66 7.46
C MET A 234 -14.72 -17.84 6.63
N MET A 235 -15.30 -17.59 5.45
CA MET A 235 -15.86 -18.63 4.59
C MET A 235 -14.79 -19.26 3.69
N ASP A 236 -14.98 -20.51 3.31
CA ASP A 236 -14.28 -21.11 2.18
C ASP A 236 -14.63 -20.34 0.89
N PHE A 237 -13.63 -20.09 0.04
CA PHE A 237 -13.78 -19.24 -1.13
C PHE A 237 -14.87 -19.71 -2.10
N GLY A 238 -14.90 -21.02 -2.40
CA GLY A 238 -15.91 -21.57 -3.30
C GLY A 238 -17.32 -21.52 -2.73
N LYS A 239 -17.46 -21.76 -1.41
CA LYS A 239 -18.76 -21.65 -0.71
C LYS A 239 -19.23 -20.20 -0.67
N MET A 240 -18.33 -19.26 -0.44
CA MET A 240 -18.64 -17.82 -0.43
C MET A 240 -19.17 -17.35 -1.80
N LEU A 241 -18.50 -17.73 -2.90
CA LEU A 241 -18.94 -17.36 -4.25
C LEU A 241 -20.28 -17.99 -4.65
N ALA A 242 -20.64 -19.13 -4.06
CA ALA A 242 -21.90 -19.84 -4.30
C ALA A 242 -23.04 -19.36 -3.39
N ASP A 243 -22.77 -18.55 -2.37
CA ASP A 243 -23.76 -18.06 -1.41
C ASP A 243 -24.27 -16.67 -1.81
N PRO A 244 -25.57 -16.54 -2.24
CA PRO A 244 -26.13 -15.24 -2.60
C PRO A 244 -26.11 -14.20 -1.46
N GLU A 245 -26.17 -14.62 -0.20
CA GLU A 245 -26.11 -13.72 0.94
C GLU A 245 -24.67 -13.23 1.17
N ALA A 246 -23.68 -14.09 0.95
CA ALA A 246 -22.28 -13.67 0.97
C ALA A 246 -21.98 -12.65 -0.15
N MET A 247 -22.54 -12.85 -1.33
CA MET A 247 -22.36 -11.93 -2.45
C MET A 247 -22.95 -10.52 -2.19
N LYS A 248 -23.98 -10.41 -1.38
CA LYS A 248 -24.53 -9.10 -0.95
C LYS A 248 -23.63 -8.35 0.02
N ARG A 249 -22.68 -9.03 0.67
CA ARG A 249 -21.73 -8.43 1.62
C ARG A 249 -20.45 -7.90 0.97
N PHE A 250 -20.37 -7.85 -0.37
CA PHE A 250 -19.29 -7.16 -1.05
C PHE A 250 -19.57 -5.66 -1.14
N GLY A 251 -18.53 -4.88 -0.89
CA GLY A 251 -18.60 -3.44 -0.88
C GLY A 251 -18.64 -2.82 -2.28
N ASN A 252 -19.14 -1.60 -2.35
CA ASN A 252 -19.34 -0.85 -3.59
C ASN A 252 -18.94 0.63 -3.45
N THR A 253 -18.21 0.99 -2.40
CA THR A 253 -17.92 2.39 -2.13
C THR A 253 -16.44 2.68 -1.90
N VAL A 254 -16.06 3.90 -2.24
CA VAL A 254 -14.80 4.54 -1.84
C VAL A 254 -15.15 5.83 -1.11
N VAL A 255 -14.51 6.08 0.02
CA VAL A 255 -14.74 7.28 0.83
C VAL A 255 -13.58 8.24 0.67
N GLN A 256 -13.89 9.49 0.39
CA GLN A 256 -12.95 10.61 0.45
C GLN A 256 -13.06 11.28 1.83
N TRP A 257 -11.90 11.54 2.41
CA TRP A 257 -11.74 12.22 3.69
C TRP A 257 -10.90 13.48 3.55
N ASP A 258 -11.09 14.40 4.45
CA ASP A 258 -10.11 15.43 4.73
C ASP A 258 -8.91 14.78 5.44
N LEU A 259 -7.73 14.86 4.85
CA LEU A 259 -6.53 14.21 5.38
C LEU A 259 -6.10 14.77 6.73
N GLN A 260 -6.27 16.06 6.95
CA GLN A 260 -5.83 16.71 8.19
C GLN A 260 -6.76 16.42 9.37
N THR A 261 -8.06 16.40 9.12
CA THR A 261 -9.08 16.27 10.16
C THR A 261 -9.64 14.86 10.29
N LEU A 262 -9.37 13.98 9.33
CA LEU A 262 -9.96 12.64 9.19
C LEU A 262 -11.50 12.67 9.27
N GLN A 263 -12.11 13.72 8.69
CA GLN A 263 -13.55 13.82 8.53
C GLN A 263 -13.95 13.35 7.13
N PRO A 264 -14.95 12.45 6.98
CA PRO A 264 -15.43 12.03 5.68
C PRO A 264 -16.07 13.21 4.94
N LYS A 265 -15.78 13.36 3.64
CA LYS A 265 -16.28 14.43 2.79
C LYS A 265 -17.23 13.94 1.71
N LYS A 266 -16.93 12.82 1.08
CA LYS A 266 -17.69 12.30 -0.04
C LYS A 266 -17.61 10.78 -0.10
N VAL A 267 -18.69 10.15 -0.50
CA VAL A 267 -18.75 8.72 -0.82
C VAL A 267 -18.93 8.58 -2.32
N PHE A 268 -18.10 7.76 -2.95
CA PHE A 268 -18.22 7.42 -4.37
C PHE A 268 -18.82 6.03 -4.51
N ASP A 269 -19.69 5.87 -5.50
CA ASP A 269 -20.18 4.58 -5.93
C ASP A 269 -19.15 3.92 -6.88
N VAL A 270 -18.57 2.82 -6.43
CA VAL A 270 -17.52 2.04 -7.12
C VAL A 270 -17.90 0.56 -7.03
N PRO A 271 -18.92 0.11 -7.76
CA PRO A 271 -19.48 -1.22 -7.60
C PRO A 271 -18.52 -2.33 -8.04
N GLY A 272 -18.57 -3.43 -7.29
CA GLY A 272 -17.82 -4.64 -7.61
C GLY A 272 -16.64 -4.94 -6.70
N ALA A 273 -16.70 -4.52 -5.45
CA ALA A 273 -15.69 -4.80 -4.43
C ALA A 273 -14.34 -4.10 -4.71
N PRO A 274 -14.23 -2.79 -4.51
CA PRO A 274 -12.97 -2.06 -4.66
C PRO A 274 -11.96 -2.49 -3.59
N LEU A 275 -10.74 -2.80 -4.04
CA LEU A 275 -9.63 -3.28 -3.22
C LEU A 275 -8.59 -2.18 -2.99
N GLU A 276 -7.37 -2.47 -3.41
CA GLU A 276 -6.23 -1.58 -3.25
C GLU A 276 -6.42 -0.26 -4.00
N ILE A 277 -5.98 0.82 -3.37
CA ILE A 277 -5.91 2.16 -3.99
C ILE A 277 -4.44 2.50 -4.22
N ARG A 278 -4.11 3.09 -5.36
CA ARG A 278 -2.78 3.65 -5.62
C ARG A 278 -2.94 5.03 -6.24
N CYS A 279 -2.27 6.00 -5.63
CA CYS A 279 -2.31 7.39 -6.06
C CYS A 279 -1.08 7.74 -6.88
N ALA A 280 -1.23 8.65 -7.83
CA ALA A 280 -0.15 9.15 -8.63
C ALA A 280 0.89 9.89 -7.78
N TRP A 281 2.15 9.83 -8.20
CA TRP A 281 3.31 10.38 -7.51
C TRP A 281 3.62 11.82 -7.93
N GLY A 282 3.37 12.14 -9.19
CA GLY A 282 3.60 13.47 -9.76
C GLY A 282 2.72 14.53 -9.12
N ASN A 283 3.29 15.71 -8.91
CA ASN A 283 2.60 16.82 -8.25
C ASN A 283 1.45 17.40 -9.05
N GLU A 284 1.53 17.25 -10.36
CA GLU A 284 0.54 17.66 -11.35
C GLU A 284 -0.59 16.65 -11.48
N HIS A 285 -0.43 15.45 -10.95
CA HIS A 285 -1.40 14.38 -11.04
C HIS A 285 -2.29 14.36 -9.80
N HIS A 286 -3.59 14.57 -10.00
CA HIS A 286 -4.58 14.60 -8.93
C HIS A 286 -5.56 13.44 -9.11
N TYR A 287 -5.02 12.20 -9.09
CA TYR A 287 -5.83 10.99 -9.23
C TYR A 287 -5.25 9.79 -8.49
N CYS A 288 -6.12 8.82 -8.27
CA CYS A 288 -5.79 7.49 -7.79
C CYS A 288 -6.53 6.46 -8.63
N PHE A 289 -5.95 5.25 -8.70
CA PHE A 289 -6.63 4.08 -9.26
C PHE A 289 -7.06 3.12 -8.15
N THR A 290 -8.13 2.39 -8.39
CA THR A 290 -8.48 1.17 -7.67
C THR A 290 -8.99 0.12 -8.65
N SER A 291 -8.89 -1.16 -8.30
CA SER A 291 -9.48 -2.23 -9.07
C SER A 291 -10.67 -2.84 -8.33
N THR A 292 -11.65 -3.36 -9.07
CA THR A 292 -12.81 -4.02 -8.50
C THR A 292 -12.77 -5.51 -8.76
N ALA A 293 -12.73 -6.31 -7.67
CA ALA A 293 -12.51 -7.75 -7.72
C ALA A 293 -13.57 -8.50 -8.56
N LEU A 294 -14.83 -8.18 -8.34
CA LEU A 294 -15.95 -8.92 -8.93
C LEU A 294 -16.34 -8.47 -10.34
N THR A 295 -16.02 -7.22 -10.69
CA THR A 295 -16.34 -6.65 -12.00
C THR A 295 -15.13 -6.51 -12.91
N SER A 296 -13.92 -6.81 -12.37
CA SER A 296 -12.64 -6.76 -13.10
C SER A 296 -12.43 -5.47 -13.89
N LYS A 297 -12.61 -4.34 -13.21
CA LYS A 297 -12.44 -3.01 -13.79
C LYS A 297 -11.36 -2.21 -13.07
N ILE A 298 -10.70 -1.33 -13.82
CA ILE A 298 -9.90 -0.24 -13.28
C ILE A 298 -10.81 0.98 -13.14
N TRP A 299 -10.83 1.54 -11.94
CA TRP A 299 -11.52 2.79 -11.62
C TRP A 299 -10.51 3.90 -11.37
N LEU A 300 -10.80 5.08 -11.92
CA LEU A 300 -10.08 6.32 -11.70
C LEU A 300 -10.88 7.19 -10.72
N ILE A 301 -10.21 7.62 -9.65
CA ILE A 301 -10.75 8.59 -8.68
C ILE A 301 -9.89 9.84 -8.86
N TYR A 302 -10.48 10.94 -9.29
CA TYR A 302 -9.75 12.10 -9.78
C TYR A 302 -10.41 13.41 -9.42
N GLU A 303 -9.62 14.47 -9.37
CA GLU A 303 -10.09 15.85 -9.27
C GLU A 303 -10.34 16.40 -10.67
N ASP A 304 -11.56 16.88 -10.92
CA ASP A 304 -11.93 17.49 -12.20
C ASP A 304 -11.45 18.95 -12.29
N ASN A 305 -11.65 19.57 -13.45
CA ASN A 305 -11.25 20.95 -13.72
C ASN A 305 -12.00 22.01 -12.89
N LYS A 306 -12.98 21.61 -12.10
CA LYS A 306 -13.71 22.48 -11.13
C LYS A 306 -13.21 22.27 -9.70
N GLY A 307 -12.22 21.38 -9.50
CA GLY A 307 -11.75 21.00 -8.17
C GLY A 307 -12.65 19.99 -7.45
N GLU A 308 -13.60 19.37 -8.16
CA GLU A 308 -14.51 18.38 -7.59
C GLU A 308 -13.98 16.96 -7.84
N TRP A 309 -14.01 16.14 -6.81
CA TRP A 309 -13.59 14.76 -6.90
C TRP A 309 -14.68 13.87 -7.50
N GLN A 310 -14.28 13.02 -8.43
CA GLN A 310 -15.12 12.11 -9.21
C GLN A 310 -14.56 10.69 -9.20
N ALA A 311 -15.41 9.69 -9.51
CA ALA A 311 -15.01 8.31 -9.75
C ALA A 311 -15.58 7.82 -11.08
N LYS A 312 -14.76 7.10 -11.87
CA LYS A 312 -15.13 6.59 -13.20
C LYS A 312 -14.42 5.28 -13.49
N ALA A 313 -15.13 4.27 -13.99
CA ALA A 313 -14.52 3.09 -14.59
C ALA A 313 -13.85 3.49 -15.91
N VAL A 314 -12.57 3.14 -16.08
CA VAL A 314 -11.75 3.59 -17.20
C VAL A 314 -11.19 2.45 -18.06
N ALA A 315 -11.10 1.22 -17.53
CA ALA A 315 -10.68 0.06 -18.31
C ALA A 315 -11.24 -1.25 -17.74
N ASP A 316 -11.31 -2.26 -18.57
CA ASP A 316 -11.57 -3.64 -18.19
C ASP A 316 -10.26 -4.40 -17.98
N ILE A 317 -10.25 -5.40 -17.08
CA ILE A 317 -9.09 -6.23 -16.79
C ILE A 317 -9.37 -7.65 -17.28
N GLY A 318 -8.52 -8.13 -18.21
CA GLY A 318 -8.64 -9.46 -18.79
C GLY A 318 -9.72 -9.57 -19.88
N ASP A 319 -10.10 -10.80 -20.21
CA ASP A 319 -11.05 -11.08 -21.30
C ASP A 319 -12.49 -10.71 -20.92
N PRO A 320 -13.29 -10.17 -21.85
CA PRO A 320 -14.70 -9.92 -21.61
C PRO A 320 -15.45 -11.20 -21.17
N GLY A 321 -16.27 -11.08 -20.13
CA GLY A 321 -17.07 -12.19 -19.59
C GLY A 321 -16.30 -13.15 -18.67
N LYS A 322 -15.02 -12.93 -18.44
CA LYS A 322 -14.23 -13.62 -17.40
C LYS A 322 -13.98 -12.67 -16.24
N VAL A 323 -13.97 -13.21 -15.03
CA VAL A 323 -13.62 -12.47 -13.82
C VAL A 323 -12.28 -13.02 -13.29
N PRO A 324 -11.14 -12.45 -13.74
CA PRO A 324 -9.84 -12.94 -13.31
C PRO A 324 -9.52 -12.58 -11.85
N LEU A 325 -10.36 -11.84 -11.17
CA LEU A 325 -10.26 -11.38 -9.78
C LEU A 325 -9.00 -10.56 -9.56
N PRO A 326 -8.95 -9.27 -9.95
CA PRO A 326 -7.86 -8.39 -9.59
C PRO A 326 -7.80 -8.22 -8.08
N VAL A 327 -6.59 -8.30 -7.51
CA VAL A 327 -6.36 -8.33 -6.05
C VAL A 327 -5.36 -7.29 -5.58
N ASP A 328 -4.37 -6.94 -6.40
CA ASP A 328 -3.42 -5.89 -6.06
C ASP A 328 -3.00 -5.09 -7.29
N ILE A 329 -2.68 -3.83 -7.07
CA ILE A 329 -2.20 -2.90 -8.09
C ILE A 329 -1.00 -2.11 -7.60
N SER A 330 -0.11 -1.70 -8.52
CA SER A 330 1.05 -0.86 -8.24
C SER A 330 1.26 0.14 -9.36
N ILE A 331 1.42 1.44 -9.05
CA ILE A 331 1.76 2.48 -10.03
C ILE A 331 3.27 2.66 -10.02
N ALA A 332 3.89 2.63 -11.21
CA ALA A 332 5.30 2.99 -11.35
C ALA A 332 5.55 4.45 -10.95
N SER A 333 6.76 4.75 -10.50
CA SER A 333 7.12 6.08 -9.98
C SER A 333 7.04 7.23 -10.99
N ASP A 334 7.01 6.90 -12.29
CA ASP A 334 6.87 7.85 -13.40
C ASP A 334 5.42 8.09 -13.81
N ASP A 335 4.45 7.49 -13.09
CA ASP A 335 3.01 7.54 -13.35
C ASP A 335 2.61 7.10 -14.77
N LYS A 336 3.39 6.22 -15.41
CA LYS A 336 3.10 5.74 -16.77
C LYS A 336 2.65 4.30 -16.83
N THR A 337 2.93 3.51 -15.81
CA THR A 337 2.59 2.08 -15.79
C THR A 337 1.80 1.76 -14.54
N LEU A 338 0.64 1.12 -14.73
CA LEU A 338 -0.14 0.49 -13.67
C LEU A 338 -0.01 -1.03 -13.80
N TRP A 339 0.58 -1.67 -12.80
CA TRP A 339 0.63 -3.11 -12.67
C TRP A 339 -0.63 -3.61 -11.95
N VAL A 340 -1.20 -4.68 -12.46
CA VAL A 340 -2.41 -5.32 -11.91
C VAL A 340 -2.20 -6.81 -11.82
N ASN A 341 -2.32 -7.37 -10.62
CA ASN A 341 -2.31 -8.81 -10.41
C ASN A 341 -3.73 -9.37 -10.36
N THR A 342 -3.91 -10.53 -10.96
CA THR A 342 -5.19 -11.24 -10.96
C THR A 342 -5.04 -12.65 -10.41
N PHE A 343 -5.85 -12.96 -9.40
CA PHE A 343 -5.69 -14.13 -8.56
C PHE A 343 -6.13 -15.44 -9.24
N MET A 344 -7.25 -15.40 -9.99
CA MET A 344 -7.85 -16.62 -10.55
C MET A 344 -7.05 -17.20 -11.73
N ASP A 345 -6.44 -16.35 -12.55
CA ASP A 345 -5.63 -16.78 -13.68
C ASP A 345 -4.13 -16.73 -13.43
N GLY A 346 -3.71 -16.19 -12.27
CA GLY A 346 -2.32 -16.14 -11.83
C GLY A 346 -1.42 -15.25 -12.68
N LYS A 347 -1.98 -14.20 -13.26
CA LYS A 347 -1.27 -13.28 -14.17
C LYS A 347 -1.00 -11.92 -13.54
N THR A 348 0.09 -11.30 -13.95
CA THR A 348 0.32 -9.87 -13.85
C THR A 348 0.07 -9.21 -15.20
N ARG A 349 -0.48 -7.98 -15.17
CA ARG A 349 -0.73 -7.16 -16.35
C ARG A 349 -0.16 -5.78 -16.16
N ALA A 350 0.37 -5.19 -17.23
CA ALA A 350 0.75 -3.78 -17.23
C ALA A 350 -0.19 -2.99 -18.14
N PHE A 351 -0.64 -1.86 -17.62
CA PHE A 351 -1.41 -0.87 -18.37
C PHE A 351 -0.59 0.40 -18.54
N ASP A 352 -0.53 0.92 -19.76
CA ASP A 352 -0.07 2.27 -20.01
C ASP A 352 -1.13 3.25 -19.52
N ILE A 353 -0.77 4.06 -18.53
CA ILE A 353 -1.60 5.08 -17.90
C ILE A 353 -1.14 6.50 -18.19
N SER A 354 -0.35 6.70 -19.24
CA SER A 354 0.05 8.05 -19.70
C SER A 354 -1.17 8.95 -19.97
N ASP A 355 -2.29 8.34 -20.36
CA ASP A 355 -3.64 8.91 -20.27
C ASP A 355 -4.43 8.16 -19.19
N ALA A 356 -4.54 8.74 -18.02
CA ALA A 356 -5.22 8.14 -16.88
C ALA A 356 -6.72 7.85 -17.13
N PHE A 357 -7.33 8.54 -18.10
CA PHE A 357 -8.73 8.34 -18.48
C PHE A 357 -8.96 7.21 -19.49
N ASN A 358 -7.88 6.68 -20.07
CA ASN A 358 -7.93 5.66 -21.11
C ASN A 358 -6.74 4.68 -20.98
N PRO A 359 -6.61 3.97 -19.83
CA PRO A 359 -5.56 2.98 -19.63
C PRO A 359 -5.61 1.89 -20.72
N LYS A 360 -4.44 1.49 -21.23
CA LYS A 360 -4.33 0.45 -22.26
C LYS A 360 -3.46 -0.69 -21.76
N GLN A 361 -3.98 -1.91 -21.78
CA GLN A 361 -3.16 -3.08 -21.47
C GLN A 361 -2.08 -3.25 -22.53
N VAL A 362 -0.83 -3.23 -22.11
CA VAL A 362 0.35 -3.33 -22.99
C VAL A 362 1.17 -4.60 -22.75
N PHE A 363 0.93 -5.29 -21.65
CA PHE A 363 1.66 -6.51 -21.29
C PHE A 363 0.79 -7.43 -20.42
N GLU A 364 1.03 -8.74 -20.52
CA GLU A 364 0.59 -9.72 -19.53
C GLU A 364 1.54 -10.94 -19.48
N GLN A 365 1.68 -11.51 -18.29
CA GLN A 365 2.45 -12.73 -18.08
C GLN A 365 1.88 -13.54 -16.90
N LYS A 366 1.90 -14.87 -17.02
CA LYS A 366 1.58 -15.76 -15.89
C LYS A 366 2.77 -15.78 -14.93
N ILE A 367 2.49 -15.53 -13.64
CA ILE A 367 3.48 -15.51 -12.57
C ILE A 367 3.43 -16.80 -11.74
N GLY A 368 2.23 -17.29 -11.43
CA GLY A 368 2.02 -18.49 -10.63
C GLY A 368 0.58 -18.92 -10.59
N ALA A 369 0.26 -19.96 -9.81
CA ALA A 369 -1.10 -20.48 -9.72
C ALA A 369 -2.09 -19.45 -9.13
N GLN A 370 -1.64 -18.68 -8.14
CA GLN A 370 -2.41 -17.64 -7.45
C GLN A 370 -1.47 -16.49 -7.11
N VAL A 371 -1.18 -15.61 -8.07
CA VAL A 371 -0.41 -14.40 -7.76
C VAL A 371 -1.28 -13.42 -6.98
N ASN A 372 -0.75 -12.84 -5.92
CA ASN A 372 -1.47 -11.85 -5.12
C ASN A 372 -0.75 -10.49 -5.15
N MET A 373 0.19 -10.22 -4.25
CA MET A 373 0.81 -8.90 -4.14
C MET A 373 1.83 -8.63 -5.25
N VAL A 374 1.90 -7.38 -5.68
CA VAL A 374 2.93 -6.84 -6.56
C VAL A 374 3.57 -5.62 -5.93
N SER A 375 4.91 -5.61 -5.86
CA SER A 375 5.68 -4.42 -5.48
C SER A 375 6.69 -4.09 -6.56
N SER A 376 6.68 -2.85 -7.03
CA SER A 376 7.62 -2.35 -8.01
C SER A 376 8.71 -1.53 -7.31
N SER A 377 9.99 -1.75 -7.69
CA SER A 377 11.06 -0.86 -7.29
C SER A 377 10.81 0.55 -7.81
N TRP A 378 11.34 1.56 -7.12
CA TRP A 378 11.12 2.95 -7.52
C TRP A 378 11.70 3.30 -8.89
N ASP A 379 12.82 2.70 -9.25
CA ASP A 379 13.40 2.89 -10.58
C ASP A 379 12.67 2.13 -11.69
N GLY A 380 11.59 1.41 -11.35
CA GLY A 380 10.75 0.66 -12.28
C GLY A 380 11.41 -0.56 -12.89
N LYS A 381 12.60 -0.97 -12.43
CA LYS A 381 13.37 -2.05 -13.06
C LYS A 381 13.14 -3.43 -12.46
N ARG A 382 12.53 -3.52 -11.29
CA ARG A 382 12.29 -4.78 -10.58
C ARG A 382 10.86 -4.86 -10.11
N LEU A 383 10.32 -6.07 -10.21
CA LEU A 383 9.00 -6.41 -9.68
C LEU A 383 9.11 -7.66 -8.81
N TYR A 384 8.40 -7.63 -7.71
CA TYR A 384 8.36 -8.71 -6.75
C TYR A 384 6.93 -9.18 -6.57
N TYR A 385 6.75 -10.48 -6.42
CA TYR A 385 5.43 -11.11 -6.35
C TYR A 385 5.35 -12.13 -5.24
N THR A 386 4.18 -12.19 -4.59
CA THR A 386 3.79 -13.23 -3.64
C THR A 386 2.49 -13.89 -4.07
N SER A 387 2.07 -14.97 -3.39
CA SER A 387 0.99 -15.84 -3.84
C SER A 387 -0.21 -15.91 -2.93
N SER A 388 -0.07 -15.65 -1.62
CA SER A 388 -1.17 -15.87 -0.67
C SER A 388 -2.15 -14.69 -0.64
N LEU A 389 -3.44 -14.98 -0.61
CA LEU A 389 -4.50 -14.00 -0.36
C LEU A 389 -5.03 -14.14 1.08
N LEU A 390 -5.63 -15.27 1.41
CA LEU A 390 -6.14 -15.62 2.74
C LEU A 390 -6.08 -17.14 2.93
N ALA A 391 -5.88 -17.61 4.15
CA ALA A 391 -5.83 -19.04 4.45
C ALA A 391 -7.05 -19.80 3.95
N ASN A 392 -8.24 -19.20 4.07
CA ASN A 392 -9.50 -19.82 3.65
C ASN A 392 -9.74 -19.74 2.14
N TRP A 393 -9.04 -18.84 1.43
CA TRP A 393 -9.27 -18.58 0.00
C TRP A 393 -8.17 -19.14 -0.88
N ASP A 394 -7.00 -19.38 -0.36
CA ASP A 394 -5.89 -19.97 -1.11
C ASP A 394 -6.20 -21.42 -1.53
N LYS A 395 -5.77 -21.79 -2.71
CA LYS A 395 -5.85 -23.17 -3.20
C LYS A 395 -5.13 -24.13 -2.27
N LYS A 396 -5.65 -25.36 -2.23
CA LYS A 396 -5.11 -26.48 -1.45
C LYS A 396 -4.64 -27.58 -2.38
N GLY A 397 -3.79 -28.48 -1.91
CA GLY A 397 -3.30 -29.63 -2.66
C GLY A 397 -2.17 -29.29 -3.64
N ALA A 398 -2.09 -30.02 -4.75
CA ALA A 398 -1.00 -29.93 -5.72
C ALA A 398 -0.87 -28.55 -6.40
N ASP A 399 -1.98 -27.81 -6.51
CA ASP A 399 -1.98 -26.46 -7.09
C ASP A 399 -1.65 -25.35 -6.07
N ASN A 400 -1.27 -25.75 -4.86
CA ASN A 400 -0.91 -24.81 -3.78
C ASN A 400 0.53 -24.33 -3.94
N GLU A 401 0.78 -23.57 -4.99
CA GLU A 401 2.06 -22.91 -5.20
C GLU A 401 2.18 -21.69 -4.27
N GLN A 402 3.09 -21.74 -3.31
CA GLN A 402 3.38 -20.62 -2.41
C GLN A 402 4.79 -20.11 -2.68
N PHE A 403 4.90 -18.83 -3.04
CA PHE A 403 6.17 -18.30 -3.54
C PHE A 403 6.42 -16.84 -3.15
N PHE A 404 7.71 -16.49 -3.20
CA PHE A 404 8.22 -15.16 -3.45
C PHE A 404 9.06 -15.19 -4.71
N LYS A 405 8.74 -14.38 -5.70
CA LYS A 405 9.42 -14.32 -7.00
C LYS A 405 9.91 -12.90 -7.30
N ALA A 406 11.15 -12.78 -7.75
CA ALA A 406 11.75 -11.53 -8.19
C ALA A 406 11.95 -11.53 -9.71
N TYR A 407 11.63 -10.42 -10.34
CA TYR A 407 11.76 -10.22 -11.78
C TYR A 407 12.48 -8.91 -12.08
N SER A 408 13.24 -8.87 -13.17
CA SER A 408 13.68 -7.63 -13.81
C SER A 408 12.70 -7.22 -14.90
N TRP A 409 12.51 -5.92 -15.06
CA TRP A 409 11.71 -5.31 -16.12
C TRP A 409 12.57 -4.40 -16.97
N ASP A 410 12.58 -4.59 -18.28
CA ASP A 410 13.35 -3.78 -19.26
C ASP A 410 12.49 -2.77 -20.04
N GLY A 411 11.23 -2.59 -19.64
CA GLY A 411 10.23 -1.78 -20.33
C GLY A 411 9.38 -2.58 -21.31
N LYS A 412 9.71 -3.85 -21.57
CA LYS A 412 9.00 -4.71 -22.52
C LYS A 412 8.88 -6.15 -22.05
N ASN A 413 9.91 -6.68 -21.40
CA ASN A 413 9.99 -8.08 -20.98
C ASN A 413 10.16 -8.17 -19.46
N LEU A 414 9.46 -9.12 -18.87
CA LEU A 414 9.55 -9.45 -17.46
C LEU A 414 10.34 -10.77 -17.32
N SER A 415 11.55 -10.68 -16.75
CA SER A 415 12.50 -11.81 -16.67
C SER A 415 12.72 -12.23 -15.23
N GLN A 416 12.37 -13.48 -14.88
CA GLN A 416 12.56 -14.02 -13.53
C GLN A 416 14.03 -14.05 -13.16
N GLN A 417 14.37 -13.49 -12.02
CA GLN A 417 15.73 -13.47 -11.47
C GLN A 417 15.94 -14.64 -10.50
N PHE A 418 14.99 -14.82 -9.60
CA PHE A 418 14.95 -15.98 -8.70
C PHE A 418 13.50 -16.22 -8.22
N ALA A 419 13.32 -17.38 -7.60
CA ALA A 419 12.09 -17.75 -6.90
C ALA A 419 12.43 -18.50 -5.61
N ILE A 420 11.68 -18.24 -4.55
CA ILE A 420 11.70 -19.00 -3.31
C ILE A 420 10.37 -19.73 -3.19
N ASP A 421 10.43 -21.04 -3.11
CA ASP A 421 9.27 -21.91 -2.89
C ASP A 421 9.01 -22.01 -1.37
N PHE A 422 8.01 -21.27 -0.90
CA PHE A 422 7.67 -21.19 0.52
C PHE A 422 7.13 -22.52 1.07
N THR A 423 6.53 -23.35 0.22
CA THR A 423 6.10 -24.69 0.62
C THR A 423 7.30 -25.59 0.90
N LYS A 424 8.25 -25.62 -0.02
CA LYS A 424 9.49 -26.43 0.10
C LYS A 424 10.34 -25.96 1.28
N GLU A 425 10.50 -24.65 1.45
CA GLU A 425 11.27 -24.06 2.55
C GLU A 425 10.50 -24.07 3.89
N LYS A 426 9.26 -24.59 3.91
CA LYS A 426 8.40 -24.69 5.09
C LYS A 426 8.18 -23.36 5.81
N LEU A 427 8.03 -22.29 5.06
CA LEU A 427 7.88 -20.92 5.57
C LEU A 427 6.42 -20.52 5.82
N GLY A 428 5.45 -21.28 5.33
CA GLY A 428 4.04 -20.90 5.34
C GLY A 428 3.62 -20.28 4.01
N ARG A 429 2.81 -19.23 4.03
CA ARG A 429 2.27 -18.57 2.83
C ARG A 429 2.66 -17.10 2.78
N ALA A 430 3.37 -16.71 1.72
CA ALA A 430 3.83 -15.35 1.52
C ALA A 430 2.66 -14.42 1.16
N HIS A 431 2.45 -13.35 1.94
CA HIS A 431 1.45 -12.33 1.62
C HIS A 431 2.11 -11.01 1.24
N GLN A 432 2.05 -9.97 2.07
CA GLN A 432 2.60 -8.68 1.70
C GLN A 432 4.11 -8.58 1.90
N MET A 433 4.74 -7.74 1.10
CA MET A 433 6.18 -7.48 1.13
C MET A 433 6.47 -5.98 1.22
N ARG A 434 7.61 -5.67 1.87
CA ARG A 434 8.17 -4.31 1.97
C ARG A 434 9.68 -4.34 1.79
N PHE A 435 10.26 -3.26 1.27
CA PHE A 435 11.68 -3.19 0.95
C PHE A 435 12.51 -2.56 2.06
N GLY A 436 13.74 -3.04 2.22
CA GLY A 436 14.74 -2.48 3.12
C GLY A 436 16.07 -2.26 2.40
N ALA A 437 16.83 -1.28 2.84
CA ALA A 437 18.17 -1.03 2.34
C ALA A 437 19.04 -0.38 3.41
N TYR A 438 20.30 -0.77 3.48
CA TYR A 438 21.29 -0.14 4.37
C TYR A 438 21.45 1.35 4.10
N SER A 439 21.29 1.78 2.84
CA SER A 439 21.40 3.17 2.43
C SER A 439 20.41 4.12 3.14
N LEU A 440 19.25 3.60 3.56
CA LEU A 440 18.24 4.37 4.30
C LEU A 440 18.76 4.83 5.67
N TYR A 441 19.64 4.07 6.27
CA TYR A 441 20.08 4.25 7.66
C TYR A 441 21.51 4.78 7.77
N ALA A 442 22.30 4.70 6.70
CA ALA A 442 23.69 5.21 6.68
C ALA A 442 23.81 6.72 6.83
N GLN A 443 22.75 7.49 6.56
CA GLN A 443 22.73 8.94 6.65
C GLN A 443 22.35 9.47 8.04
N SER A 444 21.73 8.66 8.88
CA SER A 444 21.32 9.05 10.24
C SER A 444 22.41 8.87 11.31
N ALA A 445 23.58 8.35 10.92
CA ALA A 445 24.73 8.14 11.80
C ALA A 445 25.80 9.25 11.67
N LYS A 446 25.53 10.29 10.90
CA LYS A 446 26.35 11.52 10.79
C LYS A 446 25.55 12.70 11.37
#